data_4e890506ff3ddc95e9d5a8ee956901f4
#
_entry.id   4e890506ff3ddc95e9d5a8ee956901f4
#
_cell.length_a   1.000
_cell.length_b   1.000
_cell.length_c   1.000
_cell.angle_alpha   90.00
_cell.angle_beta   90.00
_cell.angle_gamma   90.00
#
_symmetry.space_group_name_H-M   'P 1'
#
loop_
_entity.id
_entity.type
_entity.pdbx_description
1 polymer ?
#
loop_
_entity_poly.entity_id
_entity_poly.type
_entity_poly.pdbx_seq_one_letter_code
_entity_poly.pdbx_strand_id
1 'polypeptide(L)'
;MNLKVVGAGLGRTGTHSLMVALEKLFDGPCYHMAKVFERNDAEKWLRIGRGETALMDDVLADCAAAVDWPTAAYWEDLAAQNPEALILLSTRPTGEAWFKSASDTIFKFIANPPEDTWGTMIDELIVKNFAGGDVMDKDVAIAAYEAHNAYVREHADPKRLLEWQASDGWEPICDWLGLPVPDEPFPLTNTTEEFLGRSLSDQA
;
A
#
# COMPACT_ATOMS: atom_id res chain seq x y z
N MET A 1 14.91 9.30 -7.35
CA MET A 1 13.87 8.25 -7.35
C MET A 1 13.32 8.12 -8.77
N ASN A 2 12.99 6.91 -9.26
CA ASN A 2 12.46 6.68 -10.63
C ASN A 2 11.42 5.54 -10.60
N LEU A 3 10.29 5.81 -9.95
CA LEU A 3 9.21 4.85 -9.85
C LEU A 3 8.47 4.72 -11.20
N LYS A 4 8.15 3.49 -11.58
CA LYS A 4 7.29 3.15 -12.72
C LYS A 4 5.82 3.04 -12.31
N VAL A 5 5.58 2.68 -11.04
CA VAL A 5 4.24 2.57 -10.46
C VAL A 5 4.23 3.22 -9.09
N VAL A 6 3.28 4.11 -8.88
CA VAL A 6 2.93 4.73 -7.60
C VAL A 6 1.58 4.18 -7.16
N GLY A 7 1.58 3.36 -6.13
CA GLY A 7 0.37 2.80 -5.55
C GLY A 7 -0.34 3.80 -4.65
N ALA A 8 -1.58 4.10 -4.96
CA ALA A 8 -2.48 4.91 -4.15
C ALA A 8 -3.47 4.06 -3.32
N GLY A 9 -3.51 2.74 -3.57
CA GLY A 9 -4.39 1.82 -2.85
C GLY A 9 -3.90 1.51 -1.44
N LEU A 10 -4.84 1.44 -0.51
CA LEU A 10 -4.55 1.19 0.91
C LEU A 10 -4.26 -0.28 1.19
N GLY A 11 -3.69 -0.58 2.35
CA GLY A 11 -3.46 -1.94 2.82
C GLY A 11 -4.72 -2.81 2.74
N ARG A 12 -4.53 -4.11 2.49
CA ARG A 12 -5.59 -5.15 2.32
C ARG A 12 -6.39 -5.06 1.01
N THR A 13 -5.95 -4.26 0.06
CA THR A 13 -6.53 -4.22 -1.30
C THR A 13 -5.80 -5.11 -2.31
N GLY A 14 -4.98 -6.07 -1.84
CA GLY A 14 -4.16 -6.94 -2.69
C GLY A 14 -2.75 -6.42 -2.93
N THR A 15 -2.32 -5.43 -2.17
CA THR A 15 -1.03 -4.74 -2.32
C THR A 15 0.20 -5.64 -2.20
N HIS A 16 0.14 -6.70 -1.39
CA HIS A 16 1.25 -7.65 -1.28
C HIS A 16 1.40 -8.52 -2.55
N SER A 17 0.29 -9.01 -3.09
CA SER A 17 0.28 -9.67 -4.40
C SER A 17 0.79 -8.76 -5.51
N LEU A 18 0.34 -7.50 -5.46
CA LEU A 18 0.79 -6.46 -6.40
C LEU A 18 2.29 -6.18 -6.27
N MET A 19 2.83 -6.11 -5.05
CA MET A 19 4.27 -5.97 -4.82
C MET A 19 5.05 -7.09 -5.51
N VAL A 20 4.68 -8.34 -5.27
CA VAL A 20 5.34 -9.52 -5.88
C VAL A 20 5.24 -9.46 -7.41
N ALA A 21 4.08 -9.06 -7.93
CA ALA A 21 3.86 -8.90 -9.36
C ALA A 21 4.76 -7.83 -9.98
N LEU A 22 4.84 -6.65 -9.36
CA LEU A 22 5.65 -5.54 -9.85
C LEU A 22 7.15 -5.82 -9.73
N GLU A 23 7.61 -6.48 -8.66
CA GLU A 23 9.00 -6.95 -8.54
C GLU A 23 9.38 -7.85 -9.70
N LYS A 24 8.47 -8.72 -10.13
CA LYS A 24 8.69 -9.60 -11.27
C LYS A 24 8.70 -8.85 -12.61
N LEU A 25 7.75 -7.94 -12.83
CA LEU A 25 7.66 -7.17 -14.07
C LEU A 25 8.88 -6.26 -14.30
N PHE A 26 9.46 -5.73 -13.23
CA PHE A 26 10.57 -4.77 -13.31
C PHE A 26 11.94 -5.36 -13.01
N ASP A 27 12.02 -6.63 -12.59
CA ASP A 27 13.26 -7.26 -12.08
C ASP A 27 13.94 -6.34 -11.04
N GLY A 28 13.17 -5.78 -10.13
CA GLY A 28 13.63 -4.80 -9.14
C GLY A 28 12.66 -4.64 -7.97
N PRO A 29 13.14 -4.05 -6.86
CA PRO A 29 12.34 -3.94 -5.64
C PRO A 29 11.06 -3.11 -5.84
N CYS A 30 9.97 -3.57 -5.19
CA CYS A 30 8.77 -2.79 -4.98
C CYS A 30 8.61 -2.50 -3.47
N TYR A 31 8.50 -1.23 -3.11
CA TYR A 31 8.32 -0.85 -1.72
C TYR A 31 6.90 -1.15 -1.23
N HIS A 32 6.80 -1.61 0.02
CA HIS A 32 5.55 -2.04 0.66
C HIS A 32 5.75 -2.01 2.18
N MET A 33 4.70 -2.06 2.98
CA MET A 33 4.81 -2.14 4.45
C MET A 33 5.76 -3.28 4.90
N ALA A 34 5.78 -4.41 4.21
CA ALA A 34 6.72 -5.49 4.51
C ALA A 34 8.18 -5.04 4.44
N LYS A 35 8.53 -4.14 3.51
CA LYS A 35 9.90 -3.61 3.37
C LYS A 35 10.28 -2.66 4.50
N VAL A 36 9.32 -1.99 5.14
CA VAL A 36 9.59 -1.18 6.33
C VAL A 36 10.18 -2.03 7.45
N PHE A 37 9.64 -3.26 7.64
CA PHE A 37 10.20 -4.22 8.60
C PHE A 37 11.57 -4.74 8.15
N GLU A 38 11.65 -5.25 6.92
CA GLU A 38 12.87 -5.88 6.39
C GLU A 38 14.07 -4.93 6.41
N ARG A 39 13.85 -3.63 6.12
CA ARG A 39 14.88 -2.60 6.02
C ARG A 39 15.07 -1.80 7.30
N ASN A 40 14.22 -2.04 8.31
CA ASN A 40 14.18 -1.26 9.56
C ASN A 40 13.99 0.25 9.31
N ASP A 41 13.10 0.61 8.38
CA ASP A 41 12.89 1.99 7.92
C ASP A 41 11.85 2.77 8.76
N ALA A 42 11.31 2.21 9.86
CA ALA A 42 10.27 2.85 10.67
C ALA A 42 10.64 4.26 11.14
N GLU A 43 11.90 4.47 11.59
CA GLU A 43 12.39 5.79 12.00
C GLU A 43 12.40 6.79 10.83
N LYS A 44 12.81 6.36 9.64
CA LYS A 44 12.80 7.24 8.46
C LYS A 44 11.38 7.66 8.09
N TRP A 45 10.43 6.69 8.09
CA TRP A 45 9.04 7.00 7.81
C TRP A 45 8.41 7.91 8.86
N LEU A 46 8.75 7.74 10.14
CA LEU A 46 8.29 8.63 11.20
C LEU A 46 8.81 10.08 10.97
N ARG A 47 10.07 10.25 10.57
CA ARG A 47 10.63 11.55 10.21
C ARG A 47 9.98 12.14 8.96
N ILE A 48 9.69 11.32 7.95
CA ILE A 48 8.94 11.72 6.75
C ILE A 48 7.56 12.26 7.18
N GLY A 49 6.84 11.54 8.05
CA GLY A 49 5.55 11.96 8.59
C GLY A 49 5.59 13.29 9.35
N ARG A 50 6.75 13.61 9.92
CA ARG A 50 7.02 14.87 10.64
C ARG A 50 7.58 15.98 9.73
N GLY A 51 7.59 15.78 8.41
CA GLY A 51 7.91 16.80 7.42
C GLY A 51 9.28 16.68 6.74
N GLU A 52 10.10 15.68 7.07
CA GLU A 52 11.38 15.43 6.39
C GLU A 52 11.19 14.63 5.10
N THR A 53 10.32 15.10 4.22
CA THR A 53 9.88 14.37 3.01
C THR A 53 11.00 14.03 2.02
N ALA A 54 12.11 14.77 2.04
CA ALA A 54 13.29 14.45 1.23
C ALA A 54 13.89 13.05 1.52
N LEU A 55 13.63 12.48 2.70
CA LEU A 55 14.06 11.13 3.03
C LEU A 55 13.36 10.04 2.17
N MET A 56 12.24 10.37 1.51
CA MET A 56 11.61 9.42 0.57
C MET A 56 12.54 9.05 -0.58
N ASP A 57 13.39 9.97 -1.04
CA ASP A 57 14.37 9.68 -2.08
C ASP A 57 15.38 8.61 -1.66
N ASP A 58 15.81 8.62 -0.40
CA ASP A 58 16.73 7.61 0.13
C ASP A 58 16.02 6.26 0.35
N VAL A 59 14.80 6.29 0.91
CA VAL A 59 14.03 5.07 1.21
C VAL A 59 13.65 4.31 -0.06
N LEU A 60 13.33 5.05 -1.12
CA LEU A 60 12.84 4.50 -2.39
C LEU A 60 13.89 4.48 -3.50
N ALA A 61 15.16 4.76 -3.19
CA ALA A 61 16.23 4.97 -4.19
C ALA A 61 16.42 3.80 -5.17
N ASP A 62 16.30 2.57 -4.68
CA ASP A 62 16.46 1.33 -5.43
C ASP A 62 15.14 0.73 -5.96
N CYS A 63 14.01 1.36 -5.65
CA CYS A 63 12.70 0.81 -5.97
C CYS A 63 12.23 1.19 -7.37
N ALA A 64 11.67 0.21 -8.09
CA ALA A 64 10.97 0.42 -9.36
C ALA A 64 9.49 0.78 -9.17
N ALA A 65 8.92 0.42 -8.05
CA ALA A 65 7.54 0.71 -7.68
C ALA A 65 7.40 0.89 -6.17
N ALA A 66 6.31 1.54 -5.75
CA ALA A 66 5.96 1.68 -4.33
C ALA A 66 4.45 1.54 -4.18
N VAL A 67 4.01 0.66 -3.29
CA VAL A 67 2.59 0.34 -3.06
C VAL A 67 2.33 0.15 -1.57
N ASP A 68 1.06 0.15 -1.16
CA ASP A 68 0.67 -0.01 0.25
C ASP A 68 1.05 1.18 1.14
N TRP A 69 0.66 1.12 2.41
CA TRP A 69 1.23 2.01 3.43
C TRP A 69 2.73 1.71 3.64
N PRO A 70 3.49 2.72 4.06
CA PRO A 70 3.11 4.13 4.23
C PRO A 70 3.11 4.94 2.93
N THR A 71 3.60 4.39 1.79
CA THR A 71 3.75 5.13 0.53
C THR A 71 2.42 5.63 -0.04
N ALA A 72 1.32 4.89 0.15
CA ALA A 72 0.00 5.30 -0.31
C ALA A 72 -0.50 6.61 0.33
N ALA A 73 0.01 6.98 1.52
CA ALA A 73 -0.30 8.28 2.13
C ALA A 73 0.39 9.47 1.44
N TYR A 74 1.40 9.19 0.61
CA TYR A 74 2.21 10.19 -0.11
C TYR A 74 2.11 10.02 -1.63
N TRP A 75 1.04 9.37 -2.11
CA TRP A 75 0.90 9.06 -3.52
C TRP A 75 0.95 10.29 -4.43
N GLU A 76 0.40 11.44 -4.00
CA GLU A 76 0.43 12.68 -4.77
C GLU A 76 1.85 13.20 -4.95
N ASP A 77 2.62 13.29 -3.86
CA ASP A 77 4.01 13.73 -3.88
C ASP A 77 4.87 12.80 -4.74
N LEU A 78 4.68 11.50 -4.58
CA LEU A 78 5.37 10.47 -5.37
C LEU A 78 4.99 10.55 -6.85
N ALA A 79 3.72 10.75 -7.17
CA ALA A 79 3.25 10.91 -8.54
C ALA A 79 3.75 12.20 -9.20
N ALA A 80 3.86 13.29 -8.43
CA ALA A 80 4.42 14.56 -8.89
C ALA A 80 5.92 14.45 -9.20
N GLN A 81 6.67 13.71 -8.38
CA GLN A 81 8.11 13.47 -8.57
C GLN A 81 8.40 12.45 -9.68
N ASN A 82 7.42 11.63 -10.06
CA ASN A 82 7.53 10.60 -11.10
C ASN A 82 6.43 10.79 -12.15
N PRO A 83 6.53 11.81 -13.03
CA PRO A 83 5.43 12.21 -13.93
C PRO A 83 5.04 11.16 -14.97
N GLU A 84 5.91 10.21 -15.26
CA GLU A 84 5.66 9.09 -16.19
C GLU A 84 5.14 7.82 -15.49
N ALA A 85 5.05 7.81 -14.15
CA ALA A 85 4.61 6.63 -13.42
C ALA A 85 3.11 6.39 -13.56
N LEU A 86 2.71 5.11 -13.62
CA LEU A 86 1.33 4.69 -13.40
C LEU A 86 0.91 5.04 -11.96
N ILE A 87 -0.26 5.64 -11.80
CA ILE A 87 -0.93 5.78 -10.50
C ILE A 87 -1.90 4.60 -10.38
N LEU A 88 -1.61 3.66 -9.48
CA LEU A 88 -2.40 2.45 -9.34
C LEU A 88 -3.23 2.48 -8.06
N LEU A 89 -4.54 2.62 -8.22
CA LEU A 89 -5.51 2.54 -7.13
C LEU A 89 -6.02 1.11 -7.00
N SER A 90 -5.42 0.34 -6.09
CA SER A 90 -5.92 -1.00 -5.77
C SER A 90 -7.11 -0.91 -4.82
N THR A 91 -8.19 -1.63 -5.13
CA THR A 91 -9.44 -1.58 -4.37
C THR A 91 -9.97 -2.97 -4.01
N ARG A 92 -11.00 -3.01 -3.17
CA ARG A 92 -11.89 -4.15 -2.95
C ARG A 92 -13.25 -3.88 -3.56
N PRO A 93 -14.06 -4.91 -3.85
CA PRO A 93 -15.40 -4.73 -4.43
C PRO A 93 -16.32 -3.82 -3.61
N THR A 94 -16.19 -3.83 -2.30
CA THR A 94 -16.94 -2.95 -1.38
C THR A 94 -16.10 -2.55 -0.17
N GLY A 95 -16.47 -1.45 0.49
CA GLY A 95 -15.87 -1.02 1.76
C GLY A 95 -16.03 -2.06 2.87
N GLU A 96 -17.16 -2.81 2.90
CA GLU A 96 -17.37 -3.91 3.85
C GLU A 96 -16.37 -5.06 3.62
N ALA A 97 -16.12 -5.42 2.35
CA ALA A 97 -15.15 -6.47 2.02
C ALA A 97 -13.72 -6.04 2.42
N TRP A 98 -13.39 -4.76 2.24
CA TRP A 98 -12.13 -4.19 2.70
C TRP A 98 -12.05 -4.19 4.23
N PHE A 99 -13.06 -3.64 4.92
CA PHE A 99 -13.08 -3.57 6.38
C PHE A 99 -12.97 -4.96 7.00
N LYS A 100 -13.70 -5.95 6.47
CA LYS A 100 -13.60 -7.33 6.95
C LYS A 100 -12.15 -7.85 6.86
N SER A 101 -11.48 -7.64 5.75
CA SER A 101 -10.07 -8.07 5.59
C SER A 101 -9.12 -7.30 6.52
N ALA A 102 -9.34 -6.00 6.71
CA ALA A 102 -8.51 -5.16 7.56
C ALA A 102 -8.70 -5.47 9.05
N SER A 103 -9.96 -5.59 9.50
CA SER A 103 -10.30 -5.89 10.90
C SER A 103 -9.88 -7.30 11.34
N ASP A 104 -9.94 -8.27 10.42
CA ASP A 104 -9.48 -9.63 10.70
C ASP A 104 -7.94 -9.73 10.81
N THR A 105 -7.21 -8.74 10.28
CA THR A 105 -5.74 -8.78 10.15
C THR A 105 -5.08 -7.55 10.79
N ILE A 106 -4.74 -6.55 9.97
CA ILE A 106 -3.85 -5.43 10.34
C ILE A 106 -4.43 -4.54 11.45
N PHE A 107 -5.74 -4.36 11.52
CA PHE A 107 -6.34 -3.50 12.55
C PHE A 107 -6.16 -4.04 13.96
N LYS A 108 -6.01 -5.35 14.15
CA LYS A 108 -5.68 -5.95 15.47
C LYS A 108 -4.33 -5.47 16.00
N PHE A 109 -3.38 -5.20 15.09
CA PHE A 109 -2.06 -4.66 15.45
C PHE A 109 -2.08 -3.14 15.55
N ILE A 110 -2.81 -2.48 14.64
CA ILE A 110 -2.92 -1.02 14.59
C ILE A 110 -3.67 -0.47 15.80
N ALA A 111 -4.70 -1.16 16.28
CA ALA A 111 -5.49 -0.73 17.45
C ALA A 111 -4.70 -0.75 18.77
N ASN A 112 -3.65 -1.57 18.85
CA ASN A 112 -2.79 -1.68 20.03
C ASN A 112 -1.32 -1.76 19.55
N PRO A 113 -0.78 -0.66 18.98
CA PRO A 113 0.58 -0.66 18.47
C PRO A 113 1.58 -0.81 19.64
N PRO A 114 2.73 -1.44 19.44
CA PRO A 114 3.77 -1.52 20.46
C PRO A 114 4.28 -0.12 20.85
N GLU A 115 4.79 0.01 22.08
CA GLU A 115 5.38 1.26 22.58
C GLU A 115 6.83 1.43 22.11
N ASP A 116 7.01 1.48 20.78
CA ASP A 116 8.31 1.67 20.12
C ASP A 116 8.19 2.60 18.89
N THR A 117 9.27 2.77 18.15
CA THR A 117 9.32 3.59 16.93
C THR A 117 8.35 3.10 15.87
N TRP A 118 8.22 1.77 15.72
CA TRP A 118 7.27 1.17 14.80
C TRP A 118 5.82 1.53 15.15
N GLY A 119 5.43 1.32 16.41
CA GLY A 119 4.08 1.65 16.87
C GLY A 119 3.77 3.14 16.76
N THR A 120 4.76 4.00 17.05
CA THR A 120 4.62 5.46 16.87
C THR A 120 4.41 5.81 15.40
N MET A 121 5.15 5.20 14.49
CA MET A 121 4.98 5.40 13.03
C MET A 121 3.58 4.97 12.58
N ILE A 122 3.11 3.80 13.00
CA ILE A 122 1.76 3.31 12.68
C ILE A 122 0.69 4.29 13.17
N ASP A 123 0.79 4.75 14.40
CA ASP A 123 -0.18 5.68 15.00
C ASP A 123 -0.20 7.03 14.26
N GLU A 124 0.97 7.62 14.01
CA GLU A 124 1.05 8.93 13.37
C GLU A 124 0.70 8.89 11.88
N LEU A 125 1.22 7.91 11.11
CA LEU A 125 1.07 7.89 9.66
C LEU A 125 -0.18 7.19 9.15
N ILE A 126 -0.72 6.23 9.91
CA ILE A 126 -1.87 5.44 9.47
C ILE A 126 -3.11 5.82 10.28
N VAL A 127 -3.09 5.60 11.61
CA VAL A 127 -4.29 5.72 12.41
C VAL A 127 -4.84 7.14 12.40
N LYS A 128 -4.00 8.12 12.75
CA LYS A 128 -4.42 9.53 12.84
C LYS A 128 -4.73 10.14 11.49
N ASN A 129 -3.93 9.85 10.47
CA ASN A 129 -4.10 10.45 9.15
C ASN A 129 -5.23 9.81 8.34
N PHE A 130 -5.48 8.50 8.52
CA PHE A 130 -6.47 7.80 7.71
C PHE A 130 -7.89 7.91 8.28
N ALA A 131 -8.10 7.51 9.55
CA ALA A 131 -9.46 7.38 10.12
C ALA A 131 -9.73 8.36 11.28
N GLY A 132 -8.90 9.37 11.47
CA GLY A 132 -9.07 10.33 12.56
C GLY A 132 -8.93 9.70 13.96
N GLY A 133 -8.39 8.46 14.04
CA GLY A 133 -8.04 7.78 15.27
C GLY A 133 -8.83 6.50 15.61
N ASP A 134 -9.97 6.22 14.99
CA ASP A 134 -10.73 4.99 15.28
C ASP A 134 -10.91 4.10 14.06
N VAL A 135 -9.89 3.30 13.78
CA VAL A 135 -9.91 2.30 12.68
C VAL A 135 -10.77 1.07 13.02
N MET A 136 -11.15 0.87 14.29
CA MET A 136 -11.97 -0.26 14.74
C MET A 136 -13.46 0.03 14.61
N ASP A 137 -13.86 1.29 14.58
CA ASP A 137 -15.24 1.65 14.24
C ASP A 137 -15.47 1.37 12.74
N LYS A 138 -16.38 0.43 12.47
CA LYS A 138 -16.66 -0.03 11.11
C LYS A 138 -17.10 1.08 10.18
N ASP A 139 -18.02 1.93 10.64
CA ASP A 139 -18.62 2.96 9.80
C ASP A 139 -17.60 4.08 9.55
N VAL A 140 -16.81 4.44 10.54
CA VAL A 140 -15.70 5.39 10.42
C VAL A 140 -14.64 4.88 9.45
N ALA A 141 -14.20 3.65 9.61
CA ALA A 141 -13.15 3.06 8.76
C ALA A 141 -13.61 2.90 7.31
N ILE A 142 -14.85 2.44 7.06
CA ILE A 142 -15.39 2.32 5.71
C ILE A 142 -15.54 3.72 5.08
N ALA A 143 -16.07 4.69 5.81
CA ALA A 143 -16.20 6.06 5.30
C ALA A 143 -14.84 6.65 4.92
N ALA A 144 -13.80 6.43 5.73
CA ALA A 144 -12.44 6.87 5.44
C ALA A 144 -11.86 6.18 4.19
N TYR A 145 -12.08 4.88 4.05
CA TYR A 145 -11.66 4.11 2.87
C TYR A 145 -12.31 4.61 1.58
N GLU A 146 -13.63 4.83 1.60
CA GLU A 146 -14.37 5.32 0.44
C GLU A 146 -13.98 6.78 0.11
N ALA A 147 -13.79 7.62 1.13
CA ALA A 147 -13.34 8.99 0.95
C ALA A 147 -11.93 9.04 0.32
N HIS A 148 -11.01 8.19 0.76
CA HIS A 148 -9.67 8.08 0.18
C HIS A 148 -9.74 7.66 -1.30
N ASN A 149 -10.50 6.61 -1.61
CA ASN A 149 -10.65 6.15 -3.00
C ASN A 149 -11.30 7.21 -3.90
N ALA A 150 -12.32 7.91 -3.39
CA ALA A 150 -12.95 9.01 -4.11
C ALA A 150 -11.96 10.16 -4.36
N TYR A 151 -11.17 10.51 -3.35
CA TYR A 151 -10.13 11.54 -3.45
C TYR A 151 -9.10 11.20 -4.53
N VAL A 152 -8.61 9.96 -4.56
CA VAL A 152 -7.65 9.53 -5.59
C VAL A 152 -8.27 9.63 -6.99
N ARG A 153 -9.53 9.19 -7.17
CA ARG A 153 -10.22 9.29 -8.48
C ARG A 153 -10.40 10.74 -8.95
N GLU A 154 -10.62 11.65 -8.02
CA GLU A 154 -10.83 13.06 -8.32
C GLU A 154 -9.53 13.80 -8.65
N HIS A 155 -8.41 13.47 -7.97
CA HIS A 155 -7.18 14.25 -8.03
C HIS A 155 -6.07 13.63 -8.89
N ALA A 156 -6.12 12.33 -9.15
CA ALA A 156 -5.15 11.69 -10.04
C ALA A 156 -5.37 12.10 -11.51
N ASP A 157 -4.27 12.27 -12.26
CA ASP A 157 -4.37 12.44 -13.70
C ASP A 157 -5.06 11.21 -14.33
N PRO A 158 -6.24 11.39 -14.97
CA PRO A 158 -7.00 10.26 -15.52
C PRO A 158 -6.26 9.49 -16.62
N LYS A 159 -5.22 10.07 -17.23
CA LYS A 159 -4.39 9.38 -18.20
C LYS A 159 -3.36 8.45 -17.55
N ARG A 160 -3.12 8.64 -16.27
CA ARG A 160 -2.14 7.89 -15.48
C ARG A 160 -2.79 6.97 -14.46
N LEU A 161 -4.10 7.14 -14.20
CA LEU A 161 -4.82 6.37 -13.19
C LEU A 161 -5.29 5.03 -13.76
N LEU A 162 -4.91 3.96 -13.09
CA LEU A 162 -5.50 2.63 -13.24
C LEU A 162 -6.15 2.22 -11.92
N GLU A 163 -7.47 2.03 -11.93
CA GLU A 163 -8.15 1.34 -10.83
C GLU A 163 -8.09 -0.17 -11.08
N TRP A 164 -7.69 -0.93 -10.05
CA TRP A 164 -7.38 -2.34 -10.17
C TRP A 164 -7.82 -3.12 -8.93
N GLN A 165 -8.25 -4.36 -9.16
CA GLN A 165 -8.49 -5.35 -8.10
C GLN A 165 -7.64 -6.58 -8.33
N ALA A 166 -7.32 -7.34 -7.27
CA ALA A 166 -6.47 -8.54 -7.38
C ALA A 166 -7.07 -9.61 -8.32
N SER A 167 -8.38 -9.61 -8.52
CA SER A 167 -9.09 -10.47 -9.48
C SER A 167 -8.82 -10.12 -10.95
N ASP A 168 -8.37 -8.90 -11.24
CA ASP A 168 -8.14 -8.44 -12.61
C ASP A 168 -6.84 -9.00 -13.19
N GLY A 169 -5.94 -9.50 -12.31
CA GLY A 169 -4.72 -10.18 -12.73
C GLY A 169 -3.69 -9.25 -13.36
N TRP A 170 -2.93 -9.81 -14.32
CA TRP A 170 -1.81 -9.16 -14.99
C TRP A 170 -2.22 -8.13 -16.03
N GLU A 171 -3.27 -8.44 -16.78
CA GLU A 171 -3.61 -7.80 -18.04
C GLU A 171 -3.71 -6.27 -17.93
N PRO A 172 -4.50 -5.68 -17.02
CA PRO A 172 -4.65 -4.21 -16.99
C PRO A 172 -3.33 -3.48 -16.67
N ILE A 173 -2.48 -4.08 -15.83
CA ILE A 173 -1.19 -3.53 -15.44
C ILE A 173 -0.22 -3.60 -16.61
N CYS A 174 -0.12 -4.77 -17.25
CA CYS A 174 0.76 -5.00 -18.39
C CYS A 174 0.35 -4.15 -19.60
N ASP A 175 -0.94 -4.06 -19.89
CA ASP A 175 -1.47 -3.24 -20.99
C ASP A 175 -1.10 -1.76 -20.79
N TRP A 176 -1.29 -1.23 -19.58
CA TRP A 176 -0.93 0.16 -19.30
C TRP A 176 0.59 0.41 -19.41
N LEU A 177 1.39 -0.53 -18.91
CA LEU A 177 2.87 -0.41 -18.92
C LEU A 177 3.48 -0.75 -20.28
N GLY A 178 2.72 -1.30 -21.23
CA GLY A 178 3.23 -1.79 -22.52
C GLY A 178 4.18 -2.99 -22.36
N LEU A 179 3.95 -3.83 -21.34
CA LEU A 179 4.75 -5.00 -21.02
C LEU A 179 4.03 -6.30 -21.44
N PRO A 180 4.76 -7.36 -21.80
CA PRO A 180 4.13 -8.66 -22.04
C PRO A 180 3.53 -9.22 -20.73
N VAL A 181 2.37 -9.85 -20.84
CA VAL A 181 1.77 -10.59 -19.74
C VAL A 181 2.61 -11.84 -19.45
N PRO A 182 3.04 -12.07 -18.20
CA PRO A 182 3.77 -13.27 -17.80
C PRO A 182 2.95 -14.55 -18.06
N ASP A 183 3.61 -15.61 -18.54
CA ASP A 183 2.99 -16.92 -18.75
C ASP A 183 2.90 -17.72 -17.43
N GLU A 184 2.24 -17.13 -16.46
CA GLU A 184 1.96 -17.74 -15.16
C GLU A 184 0.76 -17.04 -14.49
N PRO A 185 0.08 -17.69 -13.53
CA PRO A 185 -0.98 -17.07 -12.77
C PRO A 185 -0.50 -15.82 -12.02
N PHE A 186 -1.40 -14.84 -11.87
CA PHE A 186 -1.13 -13.68 -11.01
C PHE A 186 -0.86 -14.13 -9.57
N PRO A 187 0.18 -13.60 -8.90
CA PRO A 187 0.50 -14.02 -7.54
C PRO A 187 -0.65 -13.72 -6.57
N LEU A 188 -1.08 -14.74 -5.83
CA LEU A 188 -2.06 -14.60 -4.76
C LEU A 188 -1.35 -14.89 -3.44
N THR A 189 -0.96 -13.83 -2.75
CA THR A 189 -0.15 -13.92 -1.53
C THR A 189 -0.74 -13.05 -0.43
N ASN A 190 -0.37 -13.34 0.82
CA ASN A 190 -0.81 -12.60 2.00
C ASN A 190 -2.35 -12.55 2.13
N THR A 191 -3.00 -13.65 1.79
CA THR A 191 -4.43 -13.83 2.07
C THR A 191 -4.70 -13.65 3.56
N THR A 192 -5.95 -13.46 3.96
CA THR A 192 -6.30 -13.36 5.40
C THR A 192 -5.87 -14.62 6.14
N GLU A 193 -6.03 -15.80 5.53
CA GLU A 193 -5.64 -17.08 6.11
C GLU A 193 -4.12 -17.20 6.30
N GLU A 194 -3.32 -16.83 5.29
CA GLU A 194 -1.86 -16.84 5.38
C GLU A 194 -1.34 -15.82 6.39
N PHE A 195 -1.98 -14.63 6.46
CA PHE A 195 -1.62 -13.62 7.44
C PHE A 195 -1.84 -14.10 8.87
N LEU A 196 -2.99 -14.71 9.16
CA LEU A 196 -3.29 -15.27 10.48
C LEU A 196 -2.39 -16.46 10.81
N GLY A 197 -2.06 -17.29 9.81
CA GLY A 197 -1.15 -18.43 10.00
C GLY A 197 0.26 -18.02 10.41
N ARG A 198 0.80 -16.93 9.83
CA ARG A 198 2.12 -16.36 10.22
C ARG A 198 2.12 -15.79 11.63
N SER A 199 1.09 -15.04 11.99
CA SER A 199 0.97 -14.45 13.34
C SER A 199 0.90 -15.50 14.46
N LEU A 200 0.47 -16.71 14.16
CA LEU A 200 0.45 -17.82 15.12
C LEU A 200 1.81 -18.53 15.23
N SER A 201 2.61 -18.56 14.15
CA SER A 201 3.94 -19.18 14.15
C SER A 201 4.99 -18.31 14.86
N ASP A 202 4.84 -16.99 14.84
CA ASP A 202 5.76 -16.04 15.49
C ASP A 202 5.52 -15.91 17.00
N GLN A 203 4.46 -16.54 17.54
CA GLN A 203 4.13 -16.59 18.98
C GLN A 203 4.48 -17.95 19.62
N ALA A 204 5.00 -18.91 18.87
CA ALA A 204 5.39 -20.24 19.33
C ALA A 204 6.93 -20.37 19.39
#